data_027e692e86e01f086db9813a96cb998b
#
_entry.id   027e692e86e01f086db9813a96cb998b
#
_cell.length_a   1.000
_cell.length_b   1.000
_cell.length_c   1.000
_cell.angle_alpha   90.00
_cell.angle_beta   90.00
_cell.angle_gamma   90.00
#
_symmetry.space_group_name_H-M   'P 1'
#
loop_
_entity.id
_entity.type
_entity.pdbx_description
1 polymer ?
#
loop_
_entity_poly.entity_id
_entity_poly.type
_entity_poly.pdbx_seq_one_letter_code
_entity_poly.pdbx_strand_id
1 'polypeptide(L)'
;QRGIGNGVSLLITVGILADIPGAAAQTYLLFFRPVGTGVNLGLPQAVIMIALFFAVVMGIVMVVQGQRKIPVQYAKRVVGNKVMGGQSSFLPLKVNYSGVMPVIFASAILLFPQQIFSQVGAAFNIKFLIEFSQGLLRGHWTYYAIYTALILFFSYFRVSVMFKPIQ
;
A
#
# COMPACT_ATOMS: atom_id res chain seq x y z
N GLN A 1 -21.93 -7.79 -1.63
CA GLN A 1 -21.76 -6.54 -2.36
C GLN A 1 -23.07 -5.74 -2.56
N ARG A 2 -24.07 -6.00 -1.75
CA ARG A 2 -25.31 -5.21 -1.70
C ARG A 2 -25.27 -4.36 -0.42
N GLY A 3 -24.58 -3.21 -0.44
CA GLY A 3 -24.44 -2.36 0.72
C GLY A 3 -23.69 -1.07 0.40
N ILE A 4 -23.42 -0.27 1.42
CA ILE A 4 -22.74 1.02 1.32
C ILE A 4 -21.25 0.80 0.96
N GLY A 5 -20.92 0.77 -0.33
CA GLY A 5 -19.54 0.68 -0.82
C GLY A 5 -18.95 -0.73 -0.83
N ASN A 6 -17.61 -0.80 -0.85
CA ASN A 6 -16.88 -2.05 -0.89
C ASN A 6 -16.64 -2.60 0.53
N GLY A 7 -17.31 -3.69 0.91
CA GLY A 7 -17.19 -4.31 2.23
C GLY A 7 -15.77 -4.70 2.62
N VAL A 8 -14.93 -5.10 1.65
CA VAL A 8 -13.51 -5.41 1.90
C VAL A 8 -12.74 -4.17 2.36
N SER A 9 -12.99 -3.02 1.72
CA SER A 9 -12.36 -1.75 2.12
C SER A 9 -12.80 -1.34 3.52
N LEU A 10 -14.06 -1.56 3.89
CA LEU A 10 -14.55 -1.29 5.24
C LEU A 10 -13.88 -2.18 6.29
N LEU A 11 -13.74 -3.48 6.03
CA LEU A 11 -13.04 -4.39 6.94
C LEU A 11 -11.59 -3.99 7.17
N ILE A 12 -10.88 -3.61 6.10
CA ILE A 12 -9.49 -3.13 6.22
C ILE A 12 -9.44 -1.84 7.04
N THR A 13 -10.36 -0.91 6.80
CA THR A 13 -10.42 0.36 7.53
C THR A 13 -10.70 0.13 9.01
N VAL A 14 -11.65 -0.75 9.35
CA VAL A 14 -11.94 -1.12 10.74
C VAL A 14 -10.72 -1.76 11.42
N GLY A 15 -10.00 -2.65 10.72
CA GLY A 15 -8.76 -3.24 11.23
C GLY A 15 -7.71 -2.18 11.58
N ILE A 16 -7.48 -1.22 10.68
CA ILE A 16 -6.53 -0.13 10.93
C ILE A 16 -7.00 0.77 12.09
N LEU A 17 -8.30 1.09 12.14
CA LEU A 17 -8.87 1.90 13.22
C LEU A 17 -8.77 1.22 14.59
N ALA A 18 -8.86 -0.11 14.64
CA ALA A 18 -8.73 -0.87 15.89
C ALA A 18 -7.33 -0.77 16.51
N ASP A 19 -6.29 -0.56 15.70
CA ASP A 19 -4.91 -0.40 16.18
C ASP A 19 -4.59 1.02 16.68
N ILE A 20 -5.39 2.03 16.33
CA ILE A 20 -5.16 3.44 16.69
C ILE A 20 -5.11 3.66 18.20
N PRO A 21 -6.01 3.12 19.04
CA PRO A 21 -5.96 3.35 20.49
C PRO A 21 -4.65 2.81 21.11
N GLY A 22 -4.18 1.64 20.65
CA GLY A 22 -2.92 1.06 21.10
C GLY A 22 -1.71 1.91 20.71
N ALA A 23 -1.68 2.38 19.46
CA ALA A 23 -0.63 3.26 18.97
C ALA A 23 -0.63 4.62 19.70
N ALA A 24 -1.80 5.18 19.96
CA ALA A 24 -1.92 6.44 20.73
C ALA A 24 -1.43 6.30 22.17
N ALA A 25 -1.76 5.19 22.84
CA ALA A 25 -1.30 4.92 24.19
C ALA A 25 0.23 4.75 24.24
N GLN A 26 0.82 4.02 23.28
CA GLN A 26 2.27 3.88 23.18
C GLN A 26 2.96 5.23 22.92
N THR A 27 2.41 6.03 22.02
CA THR A 27 2.93 7.37 21.72
C THR A 27 2.87 8.26 22.96
N TYR A 28 1.76 8.25 23.68
CA TYR A 28 1.62 8.98 24.93
C TYR A 28 2.68 8.57 25.97
N LEU A 29 2.91 7.27 26.15
CA LEU A 29 3.93 6.76 27.07
C LEU A 29 5.35 7.19 26.66
N LEU A 30 5.68 7.21 25.38
CA LEU A 30 6.98 7.63 24.88
C LEU A 30 7.26 9.11 25.11
N PHE A 31 6.23 9.97 25.09
CA PHE A 31 6.38 11.40 25.29
C PHE A 31 6.32 11.82 26.77
N PHE A 32 5.43 11.20 27.54
CA PHE A 32 5.11 11.66 28.92
C PHE A 32 5.64 10.74 30.03
N ARG A 33 5.96 9.49 29.71
CA ARG A 33 6.56 8.55 30.66
C ARG A 33 7.72 7.81 29.98
N PRO A 34 8.93 8.36 30.02
CA PRO A 34 10.11 7.66 29.57
C PRO A 34 10.42 6.51 30.52
N VAL A 35 9.86 5.33 30.26
CA VAL A 35 10.15 4.13 31.05
C VAL A 35 11.42 3.49 30.50
N GLY A 36 12.57 3.82 31.11
CA GLY A 36 13.76 2.96 31.07
C GLY A 36 14.53 2.77 29.77
N THR A 37 14.09 3.33 28.65
CA THR A 37 14.75 3.08 27.34
C THR A 37 15.73 4.17 26.91
N GLY A 38 16.01 5.17 27.76
CA GLY A 38 16.97 6.24 27.44
C GLY A 38 16.62 7.15 26.27
N VAL A 39 15.52 6.95 25.61
CA VAL A 39 15.04 7.76 24.47
C VAL A 39 13.91 8.67 24.96
N ASN A 40 14.28 9.85 25.41
CA ASN A 40 13.31 10.92 25.66
C ASN A 40 12.96 11.56 24.31
N LEU A 41 11.76 11.27 23.80
CA LEU A 41 11.24 11.98 22.64
C LEU A 41 10.86 13.41 23.08
N GLY A 42 11.65 14.37 22.68
CA GLY A 42 11.41 15.78 22.94
C GLY A 42 10.40 16.41 21.99
N LEU A 43 10.05 17.65 22.26
CA LEU A 43 9.16 18.44 21.41
C LEU A 43 9.56 18.48 19.92
N PRO A 44 10.88 18.57 19.56
CA PRO A 44 11.29 18.53 18.15
C PRO A 44 10.91 17.23 17.43
N GLN A 45 11.04 16.08 18.09
CA GLN A 45 10.70 14.78 17.53
C GLN A 45 9.18 14.64 17.30
N ALA A 46 8.36 15.21 18.20
CA ALA A 46 6.91 15.27 18.01
C ALA A 46 6.53 16.06 16.77
N VAL A 47 7.14 17.23 16.57
CA VAL A 47 6.90 18.08 15.41
C VAL A 47 7.30 17.36 14.11
N ILE A 48 8.47 16.72 14.10
CA ILE A 48 8.94 15.93 12.94
C ILE A 48 7.99 14.80 12.64
N MET A 49 7.49 14.08 13.64
CA MET A 49 6.55 12.96 13.46
C MET A 49 5.22 13.43 12.85
N ILE A 50 4.68 14.55 13.33
CA ILE A 50 3.46 15.15 12.78
C ILE A 50 3.70 15.64 11.35
N ALA A 51 4.81 16.33 11.08
CA ALA A 51 5.16 16.79 9.75
C ALA A 51 5.33 15.62 8.76
N LEU A 52 5.97 14.55 9.17
CA LEU A 52 6.13 13.32 8.38
C LEU A 52 4.77 12.69 8.07
N PHE A 53 3.87 12.64 9.06
CA PHE A 53 2.52 12.12 8.85
C PHE A 53 1.77 12.89 7.75
N PHE A 54 1.76 14.22 7.83
CA PHE A 54 1.12 15.05 6.81
C PHE A 54 1.82 14.93 5.45
N ALA A 55 3.15 14.84 5.41
CA ALA A 55 3.91 14.66 4.17
C ALA A 55 3.55 13.33 3.48
N VAL A 56 3.44 12.24 4.23
CA VAL A 56 3.05 10.93 3.71
C VAL A 56 1.62 10.95 3.20
N VAL A 57 0.68 11.52 3.95
CA VAL A 57 -0.73 11.63 3.54
C VAL A 57 -0.85 12.45 2.26
N MET A 58 -0.16 13.59 2.17
CA MET A 58 -0.14 14.44 0.97
C MET A 58 0.44 13.69 -0.22
N GLY A 59 1.55 12.96 -0.02
CA GLY A 59 2.17 12.15 -1.07
C GLY A 59 1.24 11.06 -1.60
N ILE A 60 0.53 10.35 -0.72
CA ILE A 60 -0.45 9.34 -1.11
C ILE A 60 -1.60 9.96 -1.92
N VAL A 61 -2.15 11.09 -1.45
CA VAL A 61 -3.23 11.79 -2.15
C VAL A 61 -2.79 12.23 -3.54
N MET A 62 -1.58 12.79 -3.68
CA MET A 62 -1.03 13.17 -4.99
C MET A 62 -0.92 11.99 -5.96
N VAL A 63 -0.44 10.83 -5.48
CA VAL A 63 -0.30 9.63 -6.32
C VAL A 63 -1.67 9.04 -6.69
N VAL A 64 -2.61 9.03 -5.77
CA VAL A 64 -3.96 8.48 -6.00
C VAL A 64 -4.78 9.36 -6.94
N GLN A 65 -4.65 10.69 -6.83
CA GLN A 65 -5.33 11.65 -7.70
C GLN A 65 -4.59 11.89 -9.01
N GLY A 66 -3.33 11.47 -9.11
CA GLY A 66 -2.50 11.63 -10.29
C GLY A 66 -3.14 10.95 -11.51
N GLN A 67 -3.44 11.76 -12.55
CA GLN A 67 -3.99 11.27 -13.81
C GLN A 67 -3.17 11.83 -14.98
N ARG A 68 -2.80 10.95 -15.90
CA ARG A 68 -2.21 11.35 -17.17
C ARG A 68 -3.33 11.53 -18.20
N LYS A 69 -3.52 12.74 -18.68
CA LYS A 69 -4.49 13.04 -19.74
C LYS A 69 -3.84 12.80 -21.09
N ILE A 70 -4.34 11.81 -21.84
CA ILE A 70 -3.91 11.55 -23.21
C ILE A 70 -4.93 12.18 -24.15
N PRO A 71 -4.53 13.12 -25.05
CA PRO A 71 -5.43 13.68 -26.03
C PRO A 71 -5.80 12.61 -27.06
N VAL A 72 -7.09 12.34 -27.19
CA VAL A 72 -7.63 11.45 -28.23
C VAL A 72 -8.34 12.31 -29.25
N GLN A 73 -7.88 12.25 -30.51
CA GLN A 73 -8.53 12.89 -31.62
C GLN A 73 -9.53 11.93 -32.29
N TYR A 74 -10.80 12.26 -32.21
CA TYR A 74 -11.81 11.51 -32.95
C TYR A 74 -11.79 11.93 -34.43
N ALA A 75 -11.87 10.97 -35.34
CA ALA A 75 -11.95 11.22 -36.76
C ALA A 75 -13.20 12.05 -37.07
N LYS A 76 -13.02 13.10 -37.86
CA LYS A 76 -14.13 13.92 -38.35
C LYS A 76 -14.97 13.09 -39.32
N ARG A 77 -16.27 12.92 -39.03
CA ARG A 77 -17.21 12.33 -39.99
C ARG A 77 -17.91 13.42 -40.75
N VAL A 78 -17.83 13.35 -42.07
CA VAL A 78 -18.57 14.24 -42.98
C VAL A 78 -19.87 13.50 -43.34
N VAL A 79 -20.99 14.10 -42.93
CA VAL A 79 -22.33 13.61 -43.30
C VAL A 79 -22.99 14.67 -44.11
N GLY A 80 -23.00 14.46 -45.46
CA GLY A 80 -23.46 15.48 -46.42
C GLY A 80 -22.57 16.73 -46.41
N ASN A 81 -23.16 17.92 -46.40
CA ASN A 81 -22.46 19.19 -46.40
C ASN A 81 -22.09 19.73 -45.02
N LYS A 82 -22.31 18.93 -43.95
CA LYS A 82 -21.98 19.30 -42.57
C LYS A 82 -20.83 18.46 -42.01
N VAL A 83 -19.77 19.12 -41.60
CA VAL A 83 -18.67 18.48 -40.88
C VAL A 83 -19.07 18.37 -39.42
N MET A 84 -19.44 17.17 -38.97
CA MET A 84 -19.70 16.86 -37.55
C MET A 84 -18.52 16.12 -36.99
N GLY A 85 -18.02 16.60 -35.86
CA GLY A 85 -16.92 15.94 -35.13
C GLY A 85 -15.69 16.83 -35.04
N GLY A 86 -14.80 16.49 -34.20
CA GLY A 86 -13.57 17.24 -33.94
C GLY A 86 -13.45 17.76 -32.52
N GLN A 87 -14.30 17.28 -31.62
CA GLN A 87 -14.03 17.51 -30.18
C GLN A 87 -12.85 16.65 -29.77
N SER A 88 -11.77 17.32 -29.32
CA SER A 88 -10.67 16.65 -28.66
C SER A 88 -11.13 16.19 -27.29
N SER A 89 -11.21 14.89 -27.09
CA SER A 89 -11.49 14.29 -25.78
C SER A 89 -10.19 13.86 -25.14
N PHE A 90 -10.14 13.90 -23.81
CA PHE A 90 -8.99 13.41 -23.05
C PHE A 90 -9.34 12.08 -22.38
N LEU A 91 -8.49 11.07 -22.58
CA LEU A 91 -8.60 9.81 -21.85
C LEU A 91 -7.80 9.95 -20.54
N PRO A 92 -8.46 9.99 -19.37
CA PRO A 92 -7.78 10.06 -18.10
C PRO A 92 -7.22 8.69 -17.72
N LEU A 93 -5.91 8.51 -17.76
CA LEU A 93 -5.23 7.33 -17.25
C LEU A 93 -4.75 7.59 -15.83
N LYS A 94 -5.22 6.80 -14.87
CA LYS A 94 -4.74 6.88 -13.47
C LYS A 94 -3.29 6.41 -13.39
N VAL A 95 -2.46 7.10 -12.61
CA VAL A 95 -1.06 6.71 -12.38
C VAL A 95 -1.00 5.40 -11.58
N ASN A 96 -1.92 5.22 -10.64
CA ASN A 96 -1.98 4.01 -9.84
C ASN A 96 -3.25 3.19 -10.14
N TYR A 97 -3.12 2.22 -11.04
CA TYR A 97 -4.19 1.25 -11.34
C TYR A 97 -4.20 0.05 -10.39
N SER A 98 -3.07 -0.23 -9.74
CA SER A 98 -2.94 -1.41 -8.88
C SER A 98 -3.66 -1.26 -7.54
N GLY A 99 -3.85 -0.03 -7.05
CA GLY A 99 -4.52 0.25 -5.77
C GLY A 99 -3.75 -0.31 -4.56
N VAL A 100 -4.47 -0.72 -3.54
CA VAL A 100 -3.92 -1.24 -2.27
C VAL A 100 -3.70 -2.76 -2.31
N MET A 101 -4.30 -3.47 -3.26
CA MET A 101 -4.27 -4.94 -3.32
C MET A 101 -2.86 -5.57 -3.33
N PRO A 102 -1.87 -5.07 -4.09
CA PRO A 102 -0.53 -5.65 -4.09
C PRO A 102 0.13 -5.65 -2.72
N VAL A 103 -0.08 -4.60 -1.94
CA VAL A 103 0.47 -4.47 -0.58
C VAL A 103 -0.15 -5.50 0.37
N ILE A 104 -1.46 -5.71 0.26
CA ILE A 104 -2.17 -6.70 1.08
C ILE A 104 -1.69 -8.12 0.76
N PHE A 105 -1.57 -8.48 -0.53
CA PHE A 105 -1.08 -9.79 -0.94
C PHE A 105 0.40 -9.99 -0.54
N ALA A 106 1.25 -9.00 -0.73
CA ALA A 106 2.65 -9.07 -0.33
C ALA A 106 2.79 -9.30 1.18
N SER A 107 2.02 -8.58 2.01
CA SER A 107 2.03 -8.76 3.45
C SER A 107 1.51 -10.13 3.88
N ALA A 108 0.42 -10.61 3.28
CA ALA A 108 -0.14 -11.93 3.59
C ALA A 108 0.83 -13.07 3.21
N ILE A 109 1.45 -12.98 2.03
CA ILE A 109 2.41 -13.99 1.56
C ILE A 109 3.68 -14.02 2.42
N LEU A 110 4.12 -12.88 2.96
CA LEU A 110 5.27 -12.86 3.87
C LEU A 110 4.94 -13.40 5.27
N LEU A 111 3.75 -13.08 5.77
CA LEU A 111 3.33 -13.55 7.09
C LEU A 111 3.18 -15.07 7.14
N PHE A 112 2.68 -15.69 6.07
CA PHE A 112 2.40 -17.13 6.05
C PHE A 112 3.67 -18.00 6.21
N PRO A 113 4.73 -17.84 5.39
CA PRO A 113 5.98 -18.57 5.60
C PRO A 113 6.65 -18.27 6.94
N GLN A 114 6.65 -17.01 7.35
CA GLN A 114 7.23 -16.61 8.63
C GLN A 114 6.60 -17.39 9.79
N GLN A 115 5.28 -17.48 9.82
CA GLN A 115 4.55 -18.19 10.88
C GLN A 115 4.82 -19.70 10.84
N ILE A 116 4.83 -20.30 9.66
CA ILE A 116 5.10 -21.72 9.49
C ILE A 116 6.54 -22.06 9.89
N PHE A 117 7.52 -21.33 9.36
CA PHE A 117 8.92 -21.59 9.64
C PHE A 117 9.28 -21.36 11.11
N SER A 118 8.66 -20.38 11.77
CA SER A 118 8.86 -20.17 13.20
C SER A 118 8.30 -21.34 14.03
N GLN A 119 7.10 -21.84 13.73
CA GLN A 119 6.48 -22.93 14.46
C GLN A 119 7.18 -24.29 14.20
N VAL A 120 7.46 -24.58 12.92
CA VAL A 120 8.16 -25.82 12.55
C VAL A 120 9.61 -25.81 13.06
N GLY A 121 10.30 -24.69 12.95
CA GLY A 121 11.65 -24.52 13.48
C GLY A 121 11.71 -24.71 14.99
N ALA A 122 10.72 -24.20 15.74
CA ALA A 122 10.62 -24.39 17.17
C ALA A 122 10.27 -25.85 17.54
N ALA A 123 9.35 -26.50 16.80
CA ALA A 123 8.93 -27.87 17.07
C ALA A 123 10.04 -28.90 16.82
N PHE A 124 10.83 -28.72 15.76
CA PHE A 124 11.89 -29.65 15.36
C PHE A 124 13.30 -29.17 15.75
N ASN A 125 13.45 -28.04 16.44
CA ASN A 125 14.72 -27.44 16.88
C ASN A 125 15.71 -27.20 15.71
N ILE A 126 15.20 -26.90 14.51
CA ILE A 126 16.01 -26.66 13.31
C ILE A 126 16.44 -25.20 13.31
N LYS A 127 17.67 -24.92 13.69
CA LYS A 127 18.25 -23.55 13.75
C LYS A 127 18.11 -22.77 12.44
N PHE A 128 18.32 -23.42 11.31
CA PHE A 128 18.21 -22.80 9.99
C PHE A 128 16.80 -22.22 9.72
N LEU A 129 15.73 -22.94 10.09
CA LEU A 129 14.36 -22.46 9.93
C LEU A 129 14.06 -21.27 10.86
N ILE A 130 14.61 -21.32 12.07
CA ILE A 130 14.44 -20.23 13.05
C ILE A 130 15.16 -18.98 12.56
N GLU A 131 16.41 -19.08 12.12
CA GLU A 131 17.17 -17.95 11.58
C GLU A 131 16.53 -17.37 10.31
N PHE A 132 16.03 -18.23 9.43
CA PHE A 132 15.31 -17.79 8.24
C PHE A 132 14.00 -17.06 8.60
N SER A 133 13.23 -17.58 9.56
CA SER A 133 12.01 -16.92 10.03
C SER A 133 12.30 -15.57 10.68
N GLN A 134 13.42 -15.45 11.41
CA GLN A 134 13.88 -14.19 12.00
C GLN A 134 14.31 -13.18 10.93
N GLY A 135 14.94 -13.63 9.86
CA GLY A 135 15.28 -12.79 8.71
C GLY A 135 14.07 -12.22 7.97
N LEU A 136 12.90 -12.89 8.08
CA LEU A 136 11.62 -12.41 7.57
C LEU A 136 10.86 -11.51 8.56
N LEU A 137 11.39 -11.26 9.76
CA LEU A 137 10.81 -10.33 10.72
C LEU A 137 10.96 -8.88 10.26
N ARG A 138 9.97 -8.08 10.59
CA ARG A 138 10.04 -6.62 10.39
C ARG A 138 11.23 -6.04 11.15
N GLY A 139 12.11 -5.34 10.42
CA GLY A 139 13.34 -4.76 10.99
C GLY A 139 14.61 -5.29 10.33
N HIS A 140 14.58 -6.41 9.63
CA HIS A 140 15.72 -6.90 8.85
C HIS A 140 15.67 -6.38 7.41
N TRP A 141 16.84 -6.05 6.85
CA TRP A 141 16.94 -5.57 5.47
C TRP A 141 16.37 -6.55 4.44
N THR A 142 16.55 -7.86 4.68
CA THR A 142 16.01 -8.95 3.85
C THR A 142 14.49 -8.91 3.76
N TYR A 143 13.80 -8.60 4.86
CA TYR A 143 12.35 -8.41 4.85
C TYR A 143 11.93 -7.32 3.87
N TYR A 144 12.55 -6.15 3.95
CA TYR A 144 12.19 -5.01 3.09
C TYR A 144 12.49 -5.27 1.63
N ALA A 145 13.60 -5.97 1.30
CA ALA A 145 13.94 -6.34 -0.06
C ALA A 145 12.91 -7.29 -0.67
N ILE A 146 12.55 -8.36 0.03
CA ILE A 146 11.56 -9.34 -0.43
C ILE A 146 10.17 -8.70 -0.52
N TYR A 147 9.80 -7.89 0.46
CA TYR A 147 8.51 -7.18 0.50
C TYR A 147 8.35 -6.25 -0.70
N THR A 148 9.39 -5.46 -1.01
CA THR A 148 9.39 -4.56 -2.17
C THR A 148 9.30 -5.35 -3.49
N ALA A 149 10.06 -6.45 -3.62
CA ALA A 149 10.00 -7.31 -4.79
C ALA A 149 8.61 -7.91 -5.01
N LEU A 150 7.96 -8.38 -3.94
CA LEU A 150 6.59 -8.90 -3.99
C LEU A 150 5.58 -7.81 -4.38
N ILE A 151 5.68 -6.61 -3.81
CA ILE A 151 4.80 -5.49 -4.18
C ILE A 151 4.95 -5.17 -5.68
N LEU A 152 6.16 -5.09 -6.20
CA LEU A 152 6.42 -4.83 -7.62
C LEU A 152 5.83 -5.94 -8.49
N PHE A 153 6.05 -7.20 -8.11
CA PHE A 153 5.51 -8.37 -8.82
C PHE A 153 3.98 -8.34 -8.87
N PHE A 154 3.32 -8.14 -7.73
CA PHE A 154 1.85 -8.09 -7.68
C PHE A 154 1.27 -6.86 -8.36
N SER A 155 1.96 -5.71 -8.28
CA SER A 155 1.58 -4.52 -9.03
C SER A 155 1.61 -4.77 -10.53
N TYR A 156 2.71 -5.35 -11.02
CA TYR A 156 2.85 -5.69 -12.44
C TYR A 156 1.79 -6.70 -12.88
N PHE A 157 1.60 -7.77 -12.10
CA PHE A 157 0.59 -8.80 -12.37
C PHE A 157 -0.82 -8.20 -12.45
N ARG A 158 -1.18 -7.35 -11.50
CA ARG A 158 -2.51 -6.72 -11.47
C ARG A 158 -2.73 -5.78 -12.66
N VAL A 159 -1.74 -4.99 -12.99
CA VAL A 159 -1.80 -4.10 -14.16
C VAL A 159 -1.93 -4.92 -15.44
N SER A 160 -1.16 -5.99 -15.60
CA SER A 160 -1.23 -6.89 -16.77
C SER A 160 -2.59 -7.56 -16.92
N VAL A 161 -3.22 -7.95 -15.80
CA VAL A 161 -4.57 -8.56 -15.82
C VAL A 161 -5.64 -7.53 -16.18
N MET A 162 -5.49 -6.28 -15.73
CA MET A 162 -6.44 -5.19 -16.02
C MET A 162 -6.36 -4.70 -17.48
N PHE A 163 -5.14 -4.73 -18.06
CA PHE A 163 -4.89 -4.33 -19.44
C PHE A 163 -5.06 -5.47 -20.45
N LYS A 164 -5.78 -6.53 -20.13
CA LYS A 164 -6.16 -7.50 -21.16
C LYS A 164 -6.93 -6.76 -22.24
N PRO A 165 -6.40 -6.68 -23.49
CA PRO A 165 -7.14 -6.07 -24.57
C PRO A 165 -8.41 -6.88 -24.76
N ILE A 166 -9.55 -6.19 -24.78
CA ILE A 166 -10.81 -6.74 -25.25
C ILE A 166 -10.58 -7.01 -26.76
N GLN A 167 -10.28 -8.26 -27.10
CA GLN A 167 -10.38 -8.74 -28.47
C GLN A 167 -11.83 -9.01 -28.80
#